data_06fd10bbcb329aa02e3f3258536c933e
#
_entry.id   06fd10bbcb329aa02e3f3258536c933e
#
_cell.length_a   1.000
_cell.length_b   1.000
_cell.length_c   1.000
_cell.angle_alpha   90.00
_cell.angle_beta   90.00
_cell.angle_gamma   90.00
#
_symmetry.space_group_name_H-M   'P 1'
#
loop_
_entity.id
_entity.type
_entity.pdbx_description
1 polymer ?
#
loop_
_entity_poly.entity_id
_entity_poly.type
_entity_poly.pdbx_seq_one_letter_code
_entity_poly.pdbx_strand_id
1 'polypeptide(L)'
;AGVALLSAAGCDGLIFGAETPDAALLMEAAALLDSDAYRAALKTQLSGGAKSFAAARQAAAAQLAPDGRVAALLDKPNNNLAVEYCRAIRSLAPRMEAYPLPRQGADHGEALHSAHGQFASASALRKLWAEGGADAVAPYVPEAVFPLYQEAYAAGQYTDFSAAGRCELALLRSACRGKAPFADIRGVSEGLEHRLEAAVRTSTTYDELLDALTTVRYLSLIHISEPTRLALI
;
A
#
# COMPACT_ATOMS: atom_id res chain seq x y z
N ALA A 1 -10.21 -6.11 -0.70
CA ALA A 1 -10.07 -7.54 -1.04
C ALA A 1 -9.54 -8.33 0.18
N GLY A 2 -8.33 -8.05 0.74
CA GLY A 2 -7.72 -8.82 1.82
C GLY A 2 -8.61 -9.03 3.05
N VAL A 3 -9.21 -7.96 3.58
CA VAL A 3 -10.13 -8.04 4.74
C VAL A 3 -11.34 -8.96 4.45
N ALA A 4 -11.90 -8.88 3.24
CA ALA A 4 -13.01 -9.75 2.85
C ALA A 4 -12.59 -11.23 2.78
N LEU A 5 -11.39 -11.52 2.27
CA LEU A 5 -10.85 -12.88 2.22
C LEU A 5 -10.59 -13.44 3.63
N LEU A 6 -9.98 -12.65 4.51
CA LEU A 6 -9.75 -13.05 5.90
C LEU A 6 -11.07 -13.31 6.64
N SER A 7 -12.07 -12.44 6.46
CA SER A 7 -13.40 -12.65 7.03
C SER A 7 -14.06 -13.91 6.49
N ALA A 8 -13.96 -14.19 5.18
CA ALA A 8 -14.48 -15.41 4.58
C ALA A 8 -13.73 -16.68 5.08
N ALA A 9 -12.46 -16.53 5.44
CA ALA A 9 -11.66 -17.59 6.07
C ALA A 9 -11.98 -17.81 7.56
N GLY A 10 -12.89 -17.00 8.13
CA GLY A 10 -13.31 -17.14 9.53
C GLY A 10 -12.47 -16.35 10.53
N CYS A 11 -11.60 -15.45 10.06
CA CYS A 11 -10.85 -14.57 10.97
C CYS A 11 -11.80 -13.55 11.61
N ASP A 12 -11.68 -13.37 12.90
CA ASP A 12 -12.46 -12.42 13.73
C ASP A 12 -11.63 -11.21 14.19
N GLY A 13 -10.33 -11.20 13.92
CA GLY A 13 -9.43 -10.11 14.24
C GLY A 13 -8.42 -9.83 13.13
N LEU A 14 -8.03 -8.56 12.97
CA LEU A 14 -6.98 -8.12 12.07
C LEU A 14 -5.91 -7.34 12.84
N ILE A 15 -4.69 -7.88 12.85
CA ILE A 15 -3.53 -7.24 13.45
C ILE A 15 -2.75 -6.50 12.35
N PHE A 16 -2.39 -5.24 12.58
CA PHE A 16 -1.61 -4.43 11.65
C PHE A 16 -0.77 -3.38 12.37
N GLY A 17 0.34 -2.97 11.74
CA GLY A 17 1.21 -1.91 12.29
C GLY A 17 0.69 -0.51 11.97
N ALA A 18 0.70 0.37 12.96
CA ALA A 18 0.35 1.79 12.81
C ALA A 18 1.32 2.68 13.58
N GLU A 19 1.55 3.92 13.14
CA GLU A 19 2.31 4.91 13.90
C GLU A 19 1.50 5.39 15.13
N THR A 20 0.16 5.40 15.00
CA THR A 20 -0.76 5.71 16.10
C THR A 20 -1.60 4.46 16.39
N PRO A 21 -1.23 3.62 17.36
CA PRO A 21 -1.92 2.36 17.64
C PRO A 21 -3.17 2.56 18.51
N ASP A 22 -4.06 3.45 18.08
CA ASP A 22 -5.35 3.75 18.72
C ASP A 22 -6.49 3.26 17.83
N ALA A 23 -7.03 2.08 18.16
CA ALA A 23 -8.10 1.46 17.39
C ALA A 23 -9.36 2.34 17.31
N ALA A 24 -9.71 3.05 18.40
CA ALA A 24 -10.88 3.91 18.44
C ALA A 24 -10.72 5.11 17.51
N LEU A 25 -9.57 5.78 17.54
CA LEU A 25 -9.26 6.91 16.66
C LEU A 25 -9.18 6.47 15.18
N LEU A 26 -8.62 5.30 14.90
CA LEU A 26 -8.57 4.73 13.53
C LEU A 26 -9.97 4.42 13.01
N MET A 27 -10.86 3.88 13.84
CA MET A 27 -12.25 3.60 13.47
C MET A 27 -13.07 4.89 13.33
N GLU A 28 -12.82 5.91 14.16
CA GLU A 28 -13.40 7.25 14.02
C GLU A 28 -12.99 7.89 12.70
N ALA A 29 -11.69 7.87 12.37
CA ALA A 29 -11.18 8.35 11.09
C ALA A 29 -11.82 7.59 9.90
N ALA A 30 -11.94 6.27 9.99
CA ALA A 30 -12.60 5.45 8.99
C ALA A 30 -14.06 5.87 8.77
N ALA A 31 -14.81 6.11 9.86
CA ALA A 31 -16.18 6.57 9.79
C ALA A 31 -16.29 7.95 9.15
N LEU A 32 -15.42 8.88 9.53
CA LEU A 32 -15.38 10.22 8.96
C LEU A 32 -15.13 10.16 7.44
N LEU A 33 -14.14 9.40 7.01
CA LEU A 33 -13.77 9.27 5.59
C LEU A 33 -14.86 8.62 4.72
N ASP A 34 -15.74 7.83 5.32
CA ASP A 34 -16.87 7.21 4.63
C ASP A 34 -18.11 8.13 4.55
N SER A 35 -18.11 9.24 5.27
CA SER A 35 -19.25 10.17 5.32
C SER A 35 -19.42 10.98 4.04
N ASP A 36 -20.67 11.35 3.72
CA ASP A 36 -20.96 12.22 2.57
C ASP A 36 -20.40 13.63 2.79
N ALA A 37 -20.37 14.11 4.02
CA ALA A 37 -19.76 15.38 4.38
C ALA A 37 -18.27 15.42 4.01
N TYR A 38 -17.54 14.35 4.33
CA TYR A 38 -16.13 14.24 3.96
C TYR A 38 -15.93 14.19 2.44
N ARG A 39 -16.75 13.44 1.72
CA ARG A 39 -16.69 13.39 0.24
C ARG A 39 -16.90 14.76 -0.38
N ALA A 40 -17.86 15.53 0.14
CA ALA A 40 -18.10 16.90 -0.32
C ALA A 40 -16.93 17.84 0.00
N ALA A 41 -16.40 17.79 1.24
CA ALA A 41 -15.25 18.58 1.65
C ALA A 41 -14.01 18.26 0.81
N LEU A 42 -13.72 16.97 0.60
CA LEU A 42 -12.60 16.51 -0.23
C LEU A 42 -12.71 17.02 -1.67
N LYS A 43 -13.89 16.93 -2.27
CA LYS A 43 -14.15 17.46 -3.62
C LYS A 43 -13.87 18.96 -3.69
N THR A 44 -14.30 19.72 -2.69
CA THR A 44 -14.04 21.18 -2.59
C THR A 44 -12.53 21.46 -2.49
N GLN A 45 -11.79 20.72 -1.65
CA GLN A 45 -10.35 20.90 -1.52
C GLN A 45 -9.59 20.56 -2.82
N LEU A 46 -10.01 19.51 -3.53
CA LEU A 46 -9.41 19.14 -4.82
C LEU A 46 -9.69 20.20 -5.89
N SER A 47 -10.90 20.73 -5.96
CA SER A 47 -11.27 21.82 -6.89
C SER A 47 -10.61 23.15 -6.54
N GLY A 48 -10.29 23.38 -5.26
CA GLY A 48 -9.62 24.57 -4.76
C GLY A 48 -8.10 24.63 -5.00
N GLY A 49 -7.55 23.68 -5.74
CA GLY A 49 -6.12 23.70 -6.12
C GLY A 49 -5.19 23.14 -5.04
N ALA A 50 -5.64 22.19 -4.24
CA ALA A 50 -4.78 21.50 -3.27
C ALA A 50 -3.49 20.95 -3.94
N LYS A 51 -2.34 21.11 -3.28
CA LYS A 51 -1.01 20.72 -3.80
C LYS A 51 -0.89 19.23 -4.12
N SER A 52 -1.65 18.38 -3.41
CA SER A 52 -1.69 16.93 -3.63
C SER A 52 -2.99 16.35 -3.08
N PHE A 53 -3.31 15.13 -3.50
CA PHE A 53 -4.45 14.39 -2.95
C PHE A 53 -4.33 14.17 -1.43
N ALA A 54 -3.13 13.90 -0.93
CA ALA A 54 -2.87 13.74 0.50
C ALA A 54 -3.16 15.04 1.28
N ALA A 55 -2.71 16.20 0.75
CA ALA A 55 -3.01 17.50 1.35
C ALA A 55 -4.50 17.83 1.34
N ALA A 56 -5.21 17.54 0.22
CA ALA A 56 -6.66 17.72 0.14
C ALA A 56 -7.41 16.82 1.15
N ARG A 57 -6.98 15.57 1.28
CA ARG A 57 -7.53 14.59 2.21
C ARG A 57 -7.40 15.05 3.67
N GLN A 58 -6.20 15.53 4.03
CA GLN A 58 -5.90 16.05 5.36
C GLN A 58 -6.70 17.33 5.67
N ALA A 59 -6.76 18.27 4.71
CA ALA A 59 -7.52 19.52 4.88
C ALA A 59 -9.04 19.25 5.03
N ALA A 60 -9.59 18.33 4.26
CA ALA A 60 -10.98 17.92 4.39
C ALA A 60 -11.28 17.29 5.76
N ALA A 61 -10.37 16.47 6.28
CA ALA A 61 -10.49 15.90 7.62
C ALA A 61 -10.41 16.97 8.71
N ALA A 62 -9.46 17.91 8.62
CA ALA A 62 -9.32 19.02 9.56
C ALA A 62 -10.56 19.93 9.59
N GLN A 63 -11.22 20.11 8.47
CA GLN A 63 -12.47 20.90 8.39
C GLN A 63 -13.62 20.26 9.18
N LEU A 64 -13.70 18.93 9.22
CA LEU A 64 -14.81 18.20 9.82
C LEU A 64 -14.50 17.67 11.24
N ALA A 65 -13.23 17.50 11.58
CA ALA A 65 -12.74 17.13 12.90
C ALA A 65 -11.76 18.21 13.39
N PRO A 66 -12.27 19.31 13.94
CA PRO A 66 -11.47 20.50 14.27
C PRO A 66 -10.50 20.29 15.43
N ASP A 67 -10.60 19.18 16.20
CA ASP A 67 -9.61 18.80 17.20
C ASP A 67 -8.26 18.40 16.59
N GLY A 68 -8.21 18.23 15.26
CA GLY A 68 -7.00 17.97 14.48
C GLY A 68 -6.45 16.55 14.59
N ARG A 69 -6.99 15.69 15.47
CA ARG A 69 -6.44 14.32 15.69
C ARG A 69 -6.52 13.45 14.44
N VAL A 70 -7.66 13.46 13.74
CA VAL A 70 -7.84 12.70 12.50
C VAL A 70 -6.93 13.25 11.39
N ALA A 71 -6.80 14.56 11.26
CA ALA A 71 -5.91 15.16 10.28
C ALA A 71 -4.44 14.79 10.53
N ALA A 72 -3.98 14.84 11.79
CA ALA A 72 -2.65 14.42 12.18
C ALA A 72 -2.39 12.94 11.94
N LEU A 73 -3.40 12.09 12.17
CA LEU A 73 -3.33 10.66 11.90
C LEU A 73 -3.12 10.38 10.40
N LEU A 74 -3.79 11.13 9.53
CA LEU A 74 -3.68 10.98 8.06
C LEU A 74 -2.35 11.51 7.47
N ASP A 75 -1.51 12.16 8.26
CA ASP A 75 -0.17 12.59 7.84
C ASP A 75 0.83 11.42 7.72
N LYS A 76 0.55 10.30 8.35
CA LYS A 76 1.45 9.15 8.42
C LYS A 76 1.02 8.02 7.49
N PRO A 77 1.98 7.42 6.74
CA PRO A 77 1.65 6.43 5.70
C PRO A 77 1.03 5.14 6.24
N ASN A 78 1.51 4.60 7.36
CA ASN A 78 0.93 3.37 7.91
C ASN A 78 -0.40 3.62 8.62
N ASN A 79 -0.61 4.80 9.19
CA ASN A 79 -1.92 5.20 9.69
C ASN A 79 -2.95 5.30 8.54
N ASN A 80 -2.54 5.82 7.38
CA ASN A 80 -3.42 5.83 6.20
C ASN A 80 -3.85 4.43 5.80
N LEU A 81 -2.91 3.47 5.77
CA LEU A 81 -3.22 2.06 5.49
C LEU A 81 -4.12 1.46 6.58
N ALA A 82 -3.83 1.76 7.85
CA ALA A 82 -4.65 1.32 8.99
C ALA A 82 -6.09 1.82 8.90
N VAL A 83 -6.30 3.08 8.52
CA VAL A 83 -7.63 3.64 8.27
C VAL A 83 -8.35 2.90 7.14
N GLU A 84 -7.65 2.56 6.05
CA GLU A 84 -8.26 1.79 4.96
C GLU A 84 -8.62 0.36 5.41
N TYR A 85 -7.85 -0.28 6.29
CA TYR A 85 -8.25 -1.54 6.92
C TYR A 85 -9.50 -1.37 7.78
N CYS A 86 -9.58 -0.34 8.61
CA CYS A 86 -10.75 -0.04 9.42
C CYS A 86 -12.00 0.24 8.56
N ARG A 87 -11.86 0.97 7.44
CA ARG A 87 -12.94 1.18 6.47
C ARG A 87 -13.43 -0.13 5.86
N ALA A 88 -12.50 -1.01 5.50
CA ALA A 88 -12.83 -2.32 4.96
C ALA A 88 -13.50 -3.23 6.02
N ILE A 89 -13.03 -3.21 7.26
CA ILE A 89 -13.66 -3.91 8.39
C ILE A 89 -15.11 -3.45 8.56
N ARG A 90 -15.33 -2.13 8.65
CA ARG A 90 -16.68 -1.55 8.80
C ARG A 90 -17.65 -1.97 7.71
N SER A 91 -17.18 -2.03 6.47
CA SER A 91 -18.06 -2.29 5.29
C SER A 91 -18.18 -3.76 4.92
N LEU A 92 -17.15 -4.58 5.12
CA LEU A 92 -17.06 -5.93 4.58
C LEU A 92 -16.99 -7.02 5.66
N ALA A 93 -16.57 -6.66 6.87
CA ALA A 93 -16.33 -7.62 7.97
C ALA A 93 -16.70 -7.02 9.35
N PRO A 94 -17.96 -6.56 9.56
CA PRO A 94 -18.33 -5.77 10.74
C PRO A 94 -18.20 -6.52 12.09
N ARG A 95 -17.95 -7.83 12.06
CA ARG A 95 -17.65 -8.65 13.25
C ARG A 95 -16.17 -8.80 13.54
N MET A 96 -15.31 -8.34 12.63
CA MET A 96 -13.86 -8.41 12.79
C MET A 96 -13.38 -7.24 13.64
N GLU A 97 -12.49 -7.51 14.59
CA GLU A 97 -11.88 -6.50 15.44
C GLU A 97 -10.56 -6.00 14.87
N ALA A 98 -10.25 -4.71 15.06
CA ALA A 98 -9.01 -4.09 14.62
C ALA A 98 -8.01 -4.03 15.78
N TYR A 99 -6.81 -4.61 15.58
CA TYR A 99 -5.72 -4.64 16.56
C TYR A 99 -4.50 -3.90 16.02
N PRO A 100 -4.44 -2.57 16.13
CA PRO A 100 -3.27 -1.81 15.72
C PRO A 100 -2.11 -2.04 16.70
N LEU A 101 -0.95 -2.39 16.17
CA LEU A 101 0.29 -2.50 16.92
C LEU A 101 1.19 -1.28 16.65
N PRO A 102 1.90 -0.77 17.68
CA PRO A 102 2.87 0.29 17.46
C PRO A 102 3.98 -0.18 16.55
N ARG A 103 4.26 0.55 15.48
CA ARG A 103 5.40 0.27 14.62
C ARG A 103 6.70 0.53 15.38
N GLN A 104 7.62 -0.41 15.25
CA GLN A 104 9.01 -0.27 15.71
C GLN A 104 9.94 -0.42 14.50
N GLY A 105 10.98 0.40 14.42
CA GLY A 105 12.00 0.33 13.39
C GLY A 105 11.97 1.48 12.39
N ALA A 106 12.75 1.32 11.30
CA ALA A 106 12.99 2.34 10.30
C ALA A 106 11.71 2.74 9.53
N ASP A 107 11.59 4.01 9.20
CA ASP A 107 10.56 4.53 8.31
C ASP A 107 10.74 4.02 6.87
N HIS A 108 9.68 4.13 6.04
CA HIS A 108 9.74 3.72 4.64
C HIS A 108 10.87 4.46 3.90
N GLY A 109 11.81 3.69 3.35
CA GLY A 109 12.93 4.24 2.55
C GLY A 109 14.17 4.60 3.36
N GLU A 110 14.18 4.47 4.69
CA GLU A 110 15.41 4.61 5.45
C GLU A 110 16.34 3.41 5.24
N ALA A 111 17.62 3.74 5.01
CA ALA A 111 18.69 2.75 4.93
C ALA A 111 18.81 1.99 6.27
N LEU A 112 19.40 0.79 6.21
CA LEU A 112 19.58 -0.20 7.28
C LEU A 112 20.17 0.29 8.64
N HIS A 113 20.30 1.58 8.85
CA HIS A 113 20.88 2.20 10.02
C HIS A 113 19.83 2.65 11.03
N SER A 114 19.12 1.70 11.67
CA SER A 114 18.53 2.05 12.95
C SER A 114 19.60 1.90 14.03
N ALA A 115 19.77 2.93 14.85
CA ALA A 115 20.68 2.92 16.00
C ALA A 115 20.35 1.81 17.04
N HIS A 116 19.32 1.02 16.80
CA HIS A 116 18.83 -0.08 17.65
C HIS A 116 18.79 -1.43 16.90
N GLY A 117 19.49 -1.56 15.80
CA GLY A 117 20.15 -2.76 15.30
C GLY A 117 19.32 -3.96 14.85
N GLN A 118 17.98 -4.00 14.88
CA GLN A 118 17.29 -5.27 14.63
C GLN A 118 16.04 -5.22 13.71
N PHE A 119 15.57 -4.06 13.29
CA PHE A 119 14.38 -3.99 12.43
C PHE A 119 14.68 -3.23 11.13
N ALA A 120 14.76 -3.96 10.04
CA ALA A 120 14.85 -3.39 8.71
C ALA A 120 13.45 -3.25 8.08
N SER A 121 13.28 -2.30 7.17
CA SER A 121 12.04 -2.21 6.40
C SER A 121 11.89 -3.42 5.47
N ALA A 122 10.65 -3.82 5.18
CA ALA A 122 10.38 -4.94 4.28
C ALA A 122 11.01 -4.74 2.88
N SER A 123 11.04 -3.50 2.37
CA SER A 123 11.70 -3.17 1.11
C SER A 123 13.21 -3.38 1.17
N ALA A 124 13.86 -2.98 2.27
CA ALA A 124 15.28 -3.22 2.47
C ALA A 124 15.60 -4.72 2.56
N LEU A 125 14.77 -5.50 3.28
CA LEU A 125 14.93 -6.95 3.35
C LEU A 125 14.75 -7.64 2.00
N ARG A 126 13.76 -7.23 1.20
CA ARG A 126 13.58 -7.76 -0.16
C ARG A 126 14.78 -7.45 -1.05
N LYS A 127 15.36 -6.26 -0.93
CA LYS A 127 16.56 -5.89 -1.67
C LYS A 127 17.75 -6.75 -1.26
N LEU A 128 18.01 -6.91 0.05
CA LEU A 128 19.05 -7.79 0.56
C LEU A 128 18.87 -9.23 0.08
N TRP A 129 17.64 -9.74 0.12
CA TRP A 129 17.32 -11.08 -0.37
C TRP A 129 17.62 -11.24 -1.85
N ALA A 130 17.25 -10.26 -2.68
CA ALA A 130 17.49 -10.30 -4.12
C ALA A 130 18.98 -10.22 -4.49
N GLU A 131 19.77 -9.45 -3.74
CA GLU A 131 21.18 -9.20 -4.00
C GLU A 131 22.12 -10.25 -3.35
N GLY A 132 21.77 -10.76 -2.17
CA GLY A 132 22.65 -11.61 -1.36
C GLY A 132 22.02 -12.89 -0.83
N GLY A 133 20.80 -13.21 -1.24
CA GLY A 133 20.12 -14.44 -0.83
C GLY A 133 19.72 -14.51 0.63
N ALA A 134 19.46 -15.73 1.11
CA ALA A 134 19.02 -15.96 2.48
C ALA A 134 20.04 -15.47 3.53
N ASP A 135 21.33 -15.62 3.28
CA ASP A 135 22.38 -15.24 4.23
C ASP A 135 22.43 -13.74 4.49
N ALA A 136 22.07 -12.91 3.49
CA ALA A 136 22.04 -11.46 3.63
C ALA A 136 20.95 -10.96 4.60
N VAL A 137 19.90 -11.74 4.84
CA VAL A 137 18.81 -11.40 5.76
C VAL A 137 18.97 -12.05 7.15
N ALA A 138 19.97 -12.90 7.34
CA ALA A 138 20.23 -13.60 8.61
C ALA A 138 20.22 -12.70 9.87
N PRO A 139 20.82 -11.48 9.85
CA PRO A 139 20.82 -10.61 11.03
C PRO A 139 19.44 -10.08 11.44
N TYR A 140 18.43 -10.21 10.58
CA TYR A 140 17.09 -9.63 10.73
C TYR A 140 16.01 -10.68 10.96
N VAL A 141 16.35 -11.95 10.97
CA VAL A 141 15.44 -13.07 11.22
C VAL A 141 15.81 -13.78 12.51
N PRO A 142 14.83 -14.29 13.28
CA PRO A 142 15.11 -15.10 14.45
C PRO A 142 15.96 -16.33 14.07
N GLU A 143 16.99 -16.63 14.87
CA GLU A 143 17.92 -17.73 14.61
C GLU A 143 17.20 -19.07 14.37
N ALA A 144 16.14 -19.34 15.12
CA ALA A 144 15.35 -20.59 14.99
C ALA A 144 14.59 -20.68 13.65
N VAL A 145 14.34 -19.57 12.96
CA VAL A 145 13.59 -19.53 11.69
C VAL A 145 14.53 -19.48 10.50
N PHE A 146 15.76 -19.02 10.68
CA PHE A 146 16.72 -18.82 9.60
C PHE A 146 16.98 -20.09 8.73
N PRO A 147 17.09 -21.31 9.27
CA PRO A 147 17.24 -22.51 8.44
C PRO A 147 16.11 -22.71 7.42
N LEU A 148 14.86 -22.32 7.77
CA LEU A 148 13.72 -22.40 6.85
C LEU A 148 13.88 -21.44 5.67
N TYR A 149 14.45 -20.27 5.91
CA TYR A 149 14.77 -19.32 4.84
C TYR A 149 15.85 -19.85 3.91
N GLN A 150 16.90 -20.48 4.46
CA GLN A 150 17.96 -21.10 3.66
C GLN A 150 17.41 -22.24 2.79
N GLU A 151 16.60 -23.11 3.37
CA GLU A 151 15.97 -24.21 2.66
C GLU A 151 15.06 -23.70 1.53
N ALA A 152 14.17 -22.74 1.83
CA ALA A 152 13.27 -22.14 0.85
C ALA A 152 14.06 -21.46 -0.29
N TYR A 153 15.15 -20.76 0.02
CA TYR A 153 16.01 -20.11 -0.97
C TYR A 153 16.67 -21.15 -1.87
N ALA A 154 17.28 -22.18 -1.29
CA ALA A 154 17.95 -23.25 -2.04
C ALA A 154 16.99 -24.04 -2.93
N ALA A 155 15.74 -24.22 -2.48
CA ALA A 155 14.68 -24.90 -3.25
C ALA A 155 13.96 -23.99 -4.26
N GLY A 156 14.26 -22.68 -4.29
CA GLY A 156 13.54 -21.71 -5.12
C GLY A 156 12.08 -21.52 -4.71
N GLN A 157 11.73 -21.79 -3.45
CA GLN A 157 10.37 -21.70 -2.91
C GLN A 157 10.09 -20.28 -2.39
N TYR A 158 10.27 -19.29 -3.23
CA TYR A 158 9.95 -17.90 -2.94
C TYR A 158 9.45 -17.19 -4.20
N THR A 159 8.72 -16.11 -4.00
CA THR A 159 8.21 -15.30 -5.13
C THR A 159 9.32 -14.43 -5.70
N ASP A 160 9.66 -14.66 -6.95
CA ASP A 160 10.52 -13.77 -7.73
C ASP A 160 9.64 -12.86 -8.60
N PHE A 161 9.50 -11.60 -8.17
CA PHE A 161 8.72 -10.59 -8.90
C PHE A 161 9.31 -10.25 -10.27
N SER A 162 10.61 -10.47 -10.50
CA SER A 162 11.21 -10.22 -11.81
C SER A 162 10.66 -11.16 -12.88
N ALA A 163 10.40 -12.41 -12.51
CA ALA A 163 9.75 -13.38 -13.40
C ALA A 163 8.28 -13.04 -13.62
N ALA A 164 7.55 -12.70 -12.54
CA ALA A 164 6.15 -12.27 -12.61
C ALA A 164 5.98 -11.01 -13.45
N GLY A 165 6.85 -10.02 -13.28
CA GLY A 165 6.79 -8.75 -14.00
C GLY A 165 6.81 -8.88 -15.52
N ARG A 166 7.54 -9.86 -16.08
CA ARG A 166 7.48 -10.16 -17.52
C ARG A 166 6.12 -10.67 -17.98
N CYS A 167 5.51 -11.54 -17.18
CA CYS A 167 4.17 -12.05 -17.46
C CYS A 167 3.12 -10.93 -17.34
N GLU A 168 3.20 -10.11 -16.32
CA GLU A 168 2.30 -8.97 -16.10
C GLU A 168 2.40 -7.97 -17.26
N LEU A 169 3.61 -7.60 -17.69
CA LEU A 169 3.81 -6.71 -18.82
C LEU A 169 3.26 -7.30 -20.13
N ALA A 170 3.38 -8.61 -20.32
CA ALA A 170 2.80 -9.31 -21.49
C ALA A 170 1.26 -9.27 -21.46
N LEU A 171 0.65 -9.50 -20.30
CA LEU A 171 -0.80 -9.41 -20.11
C LEU A 171 -1.31 -7.98 -20.34
N LEU A 172 -0.65 -6.98 -19.77
CA LEU A 172 -0.99 -5.57 -19.97
C LEU A 172 -0.88 -5.16 -21.46
N ARG A 173 0.17 -5.61 -22.15
CA ARG A 173 0.32 -5.39 -23.60
C ARG A 173 -0.79 -6.07 -24.40
N SER A 174 -1.22 -7.25 -23.99
CA SER A 174 -2.35 -7.92 -24.62
C SER A 174 -3.65 -7.13 -24.42
N ALA A 175 -3.88 -6.58 -23.22
CA ALA A 175 -5.01 -5.72 -22.92
C ALA A 175 -5.01 -4.45 -23.77
N CYS A 176 -3.86 -3.86 -24.07
CA CYS A 176 -3.69 -2.68 -24.93
C CYS A 176 -4.13 -2.87 -26.39
N ARG A 177 -4.55 -4.06 -26.80
CA ARG A 177 -5.12 -4.30 -28.15
C ARG A 177 -6.58 -3.87 -28.23
N GLY A 178 -7.27 -3.68 -27.10
CA GLY A 178 -8.63 -3.19 -27.04
C GLY A 178 -8.74 -1.67 -27.22
N LYS A 179 -9.99 -1.19 -27.38
CA LYS A 179 -10.28 0.25 -27.32
C LYS A 179 -10.42 0.65 -25.84
N ALA A 180 -9.68 1.70 -25.41
CA ALA A 180 -9.69 2.20 -24.03
C ALA A 180 -9.47 1.10 -22.96
N PRO A 181 -8.36 0.34 -23.03
CA PRO A 181 -8.19 -0.93 -22.31
C PRO A 181 -8.22 -0.81 -20.78
N PHE A 182 -8.02 0.40 -20.24
CA PHE A 182 -7.92 0.63 -18.80
C PHE A 182 -8.98 1.60 -18.25
N ALA A 183 -9.96 2.03 -19.09
CA ALA A 183 -10.94 3.05 -18.71
C ALA A 183 -11.89 2.60 -17.57
N ASP A 184 -12.22 1.31 -17.52
CA ASP A 184 -13.16 0.74 -16.55
C ASP A 184 -12.48 0.17 -15.29
N ILE A 185 -11.14 0.33 -15.18
CA ILE A 185 -10.42 -0.18 -14.02
C ILE A 185 -10.62 0.77 -12.83
N ARG A 186 -11.15 0.24 -11.74
CA ARG A 186 -11.38 1.01 -10.52
C ARG A 186 -10.08 1.61 -9.99
N GLY A 187 -10.03 2.93 -9.89
CA GLY A 187 -8.86 3.69 -9.43
C GLY A 187 -7.94 4.16 -10.55
N VAL A 188 -8.24 3.80 -11.80
CA VAL A 188 -7.60 4.38 -12.98
C VAL A 188 -8.50 5.49 -13.50
N SER A 189 -8.11 6.73 -13.31
CA SER A 189 -8.88 7.92 -13.68
C SER A 189 -7.98 9.13 -13.90
N GLU A 190 -8.54 10.25 -14.31
CA GLU A 190 -7.85 11.54 -14.45
C GLU A 190 -6.66 11.52 -15.43
N GLY A 191 -6.73 10.68 -16.47
CA GLY A 191 -5.69 10.54 -17.48
C GLY A 191 -4.63 9.47 -17.17
N LEU A 192 -4.77 8.77 -16.04
CA LEU A 192 -3.88 7.66 -15.69
C LEU A 192 -4.01 6.49 -16.68
N GLU A 193 -5.20 6.27 -17.24
CA GLU A 193 -5.48 5.28 -18.28
C GLU A 193 -4.62 5.48 -19.52
N HIS A 194 -4.51 6.71 -20.00
CA HIS A 194 -3.67 7.05 -21.17
C HIS A 194 -2.18 6.92 -20.86
N ARG A 195 -1.79 7.33 -19.65
CA ARG A 195 -0.41 7.20 -19.20
C ARG A 195 -0.02 5.73 -19.05
N LEU A 196 -0.90 4.91 -18.47
CA LEU A 196 -0.69 3.46 -18.34
C LEU A 196 -0.55 2.81 -19.72
N GLU A 197 -1.43 3.14 -20.65
CA GLU A 197 -1.34 2.63 -22.03
C GLU A 197 -0.03 3.02 -22.70
N ALA A 198 0.39 4.27 -22.59
CA ALA A 198 1.65 4.73 -23.15
C ALA A 198 2.86 4.03 -22.50
N ALA A 199 2.88 3.92 -21.18
CA ALA A 199 3.95 3.27 -20.43
C ALA A 199 4.05 1.78 -20.78
N VAL A 200 2.92 1.04 -20.85
CA VAL A 200 2.88 -0.38 -21.24
C VAL A 200 3.45 -0.60 -22.64
N ARG A 201 3.23 0.33 -23.57
CA ARG A 201 3.74 0.23 -24.94
C ARG A 201 5.24 0.48 -25.04
N THR A 202 5.80 1.33 -24.20
CA THR A 202 7.20 1.79 -24.28
C THR A 202 8.14 1.06 -23.33
N SER A 203 7.69 0.64 -22.14
CA SER A 203 8.54 -0.03 -21.15
C SER A 203 8.97 -1.41 -21.61
N THR A 204 10.22 -1.77 -21.36
CA THR A 204 10.79 -3.10 -21.68
C THR A 204 10.80 -4.01 -20.45
N THR A 205 10.82 -3.42 -19.26
CA THR A 205 10.75 -4.11 -17.97
C THR A 205 9.55 -3.61 -17.14
N TYR A 206 9.19 -4.40 -16.13
CA TYR A 206 8.13 -4.01 -15.20
C TYR A 206 8.54 -2.81 -14.32
N ASP A 207 9.81 -2.74 -13.96
CA ASP A 207 10.35 -1.60 -13.19
C ASP A 207 10.27 -0.30 -14.00
N GLU A 208 10.66 -0.32 -15.29
CA GLU A 208 10.47 0.82 -16.19
C GLU A 208 9.00 1.24 -16.30
N LEU A 209 8.07 0.27 -16.32
CA LEU A 209 6.64 0.55 -16.30
C LEU A 209 6.23 1.30 -15.03
N LEU A 210 6.66 0.81 -13.87
CA LEU A 210 6.36 1.45 -12.58
C LEU A 210 6.95 2.87 -12.50
N ASP A 211 8.19 3.05 -12.93
CA ASP A 211 8.85 4.34 -12.97
C ASP A 211 8.11 5.31 -13.90
N ALA A 212 7.70 4.85 -15.08
CA ALA A 212 6.94 5.66 -16.03
C ALA A 212 5.56 6.07 -15.50
N LEU A 213 4.94 5.26 -14.63
CA LEU A 213 3.66 5.57 -14.00
C LEU A 213 3.80 6.49 -12.79
N THR A 214 4.96 6.42 -12.10
CA THR A 214 5.22 7.20 -10.89
C THR A 214 5.32 8.68 -11.22
N THR A 215 4.50 9.50 -10.57
CA THR A 215 4.56 10.96 -10.65
C THR A 215 4.29 11.56 -9.29
N VAL A 216 4.64 12.83 -9.09
CA VAL A 216 4.31 13.57 -7.86
C VAL A 216 2.81 13.51 -7.54
N ARG A 217 1.95 13.46 -8.57
CA ARG A 217 0.49 13.37 -8.44
C ARG A 217 0.02 11.97 -8.04
N TYR A 218 0.70 10.90 -8.52
CA TYR A 218 0.31 9.50 -8.32
C TYR A 218 1.22 8.73 -7.35
N LEU A 219 2.30 9.36 -6.85
CA LEU A 219 3.23 8.77 -5.87
C LEU A 219 2.50 8.22 -4.63
N SER A 220 1.51 8.95 -4.12
CA SER A 220 0.75 8.53 -2.94
C SER A 220 -0.14 7.32 -3.17
N LEU A 221 -0.56 7.05 -4.40
CA LEU A 221 -1.43 5.91 -4.73
C LEU A 221 -0.63 4.62 -4.98
N ILE A 222 0.56 4.71 -5.57
CA ILE A 222 1.42 3.56 -5.87
C ILE A 222 2.18 3.10 -4.63
N HIS A 223 2.62 4.02 -3.77
CA HIS A 223 3.29 3.69 -2.51
C HIS A 223 2.35 3.27 -1.38
N ILE A 224 1.08 3.67 -1.43
CA ILE A 224 0.05 3.28 -0.44
C ILE A 224 -0.65 1.98 -0.85
N SER A 225 -0.81 1.72 -2.14
CA SER A 225 -1.29 0.43 -2.63
C SER A 225 -0.09 -0.44 -2.94
N GLU A 226 0.26 -1.33 -2.01
CA GLU A 226 1.20 -2.41 -2.28
C GLU A 226 0.95 -3.07 -3.66
N PRO A 227 1.99 -3.69 -4.29
CA PRO A 227 1.89 -4.39 -5.59
C PRO A 227 0.71 -5.35 -5.75
N THR A 228 0.08 -5.73 -4.64
CA THR A 228 -1.10 -6.59 -4.57
C THR A 228 -2.32 -6.10 -5.37
N ARG A 229 -2.40 -4.82 -5.76
CA ARG A 229 -3.53 -4.32 -6.56
C ARG A 229 -3.37 -4.51 -8.06
N LEU A 230 -2.15 -4.60 -8.57
CA LEU A 230 -1.89 -4.92 -9.97
C LEU A 230 -1.91 -6.44 -10.24
N ALA A 231 -1.76 -7.27 -9.23
CA ALA A 231 -1.83 -8.72 -9.31
C ALA A 231 -3.27 -9.29 -9.34
N LEU A 232 -4.29 -8.44 -9.38
CA LEU A 232 -5.72 -8.83 -9.40
C LEU A 232 -6.43 -8.48 -10.71
N ILE A 233 -5.68 -8.25 -11.80
CA ILE A 233 -6.24 -8.12 -13.15
C ILE A 233 -6.21 -9.45 -13.86
#